data_2135feb6c4adfb7e1c774025e7629339
#
_entry.id   2135feb6c4adfb7e1c774025e7629339
#
_cell.length_a   1.000
_cell.length_b   1.000
_cell.length_c   1.000
_cell.angle_alpha   90.00
_cell.angle_beta   90.00
_cell.angle_gamma   90.00
#
_symmetry.space_group_name_H-M   'P 1'
#
loop_
_entity.id
_entity.type
_entity.pdbx_description
1 polymer ?
#
loop_
_entity_poly.entity_id
_entity_poly.type
_entity_poly.pdbx_seq_one_letter_code
_entity_poly.pdbx_strand_id
1 'polypeptide(L)'
;MAVKVNGRYISVSINSEYIKLCEATKGAKNTIVHKIVTVGTPEGVYSDGDILDVKELAKVIKSALDDNRMNSNDVVFTISSNKIATKDVLVPDVKGNKIDKIIETNAAEYFPVKIEDYIVQYYPLEKVEEEGTSKLKVVVVAAPAKIIEKYYELAKDMGLKVAYIDYAGNSVYQLVKQQIDKSTSIVISIEEDTTLVSIFKNGVMQLQRSVHYGKSLMVNTVMNMYKLDYAGALSKLQTEYLLGKSVDSNEITESLRPLISNISRITDYYVSRNNTPIEKIYVIGNATTIRGFNKLMSNEFNMEIVPIDSLDGVFTDKRTYVDESSLTSYTAAIGALIAPVNFVSLTKIEEDKKKDSGKSMALIVVAAVAASLLLVLVPGVQLIFSNIQVAALKNDVKKLEPIENIVNEYYQAKDENTDVKTFKTQASNNNDSVDTFVSQLESKVPSDVVITSMSVTSGNVAISGTASSKSSLGMLVLQLQSIPTVSNVVVSNETENRDNTGTIQLSFSLSCSFGDIKGALQGGNK
;
A
#
# COMPACT_ATOMS: atom_id res chain seq x y z
N MET A 1 -4.48 -5.37 0.58
CA MET A 1 -3.96 -6.20 1.71
C MET A 1 -3.03 -5.35 2.56
N ALA A 2 -3.18 -5.34 3.90
CA ALA A 2 -2.21 -4.68 4.76
C ALA A 2 -0.80 -5.25 4.48
N VAL A 3 0.13 -4.38 4.17
CA VAL A 3 1.49 -4.77 3.81
C VAL A 3 2.23 -5.25 5.07
N LYS A 4 2.87 -6.40 4.99
CA LYS A 4 3.65 -6.95 6.10
C LYS A 4 5.01 -6.27 6.13
N VAL A 5 5.16 -5.28 6.99
CA VAL A 5 6.42 -4.55 7.20
C VAL A 5 7.37 -5.42 8.03
N ASN A 6 8.60 -5.59 7.56
CA ASN A 6 9.67 -6.26 8.29
C ASN A 6 11.02 -5.71 7.84
N GLY A 7 11.80 -5.17 8.75
CA GLY A 7 13.09 -4.55 8.44
C GLY A 7 13.33 -3.25 9.20
N ARG A 8 14.43 -2.57 8.86
CA ARG A 8 14.81 -1.27 9.43
C ARG A 8 14.49 -0.16 8.44
N TYR A 9 13.79 0.86 8.93
CA TYR A 9 13.28 1.97 8.14
C TYR A 9 13.54 3.31 8.84
N ILE A 10 13.61 4.36 8.03
CA ILE A 10 13.43 5.74 8.50
C ILE A 10 11.97 6.09 8.23
N SER A 11 11.20 6.35 9.28
CA SER A 11 9.83 6.84 9.14
C SER A 11 9.80 8.35 9.32
N VAL A 12 9.13 9.04 8.40
CA VAL A 12 9.08 10.49 8.30
C VAL A 12 7.62 10.96 8.35
N SER A 13 7.31 11.82 9.31
CA SER A 13 6.03 12.52 9.39
C SER A 13 6.30 14.02 9.38
N ILE A 14 5.61 14.74 8.49
CA ILE A 14 5.82 16.17 8.24
C ILE A 14 4.53 16.92 8.56
N ASN A 15 4.64 18.02 9.29
CA ASN A 15 3.57 19.00 9.46
C ASN A 15 4.11 20.43 9.25
N SER A 16 3.27 21.47 9.46
CA SER A 16 3.65 22.87 9.23
C SER A 16 4.82 23.36 10.07
N GLU A 17 4.99 22.82 11.29
CA GLU A 17 5.96 23.31 12.26
C GLU A 17 7.16 22.38 12.42
N TYR A 18 6.94 21.06 12.30
CA TYR A 18 7.96 20.07 12.59
C TYR A 18 7.99 18.91 11.60
N ILE A 19 9.18 18.40 11.39
CA ILE A 19 9.47 17.13 10.74
C ILE A 19 9.91 16.15 11.84
N LYS A 20 9.19 15.05 11.98
CA LYS A 20 9.50 13.99 12.93
C LYS A 20 10.12 12.82 12.20
N LEU A 21 11.33 12.46 12.57
CA LEU A 21 12.10 11.36 12.02
C LEU A 21 12.21 10.24 13.07
N CYS A 22 11.89 9.03 12.68
CA CYS A 22 11.98 7.86 13.54
C CYS A 22 12.73 6.74 12.81
N GLU A 23 13.91 6.36 13.28
CA GLU A 23 14.59 5.17 12.80
C GLU A 23 14.20 3.99 13.68
N ALA A 24 13.56 2.98 13.09
CA ALA A 24 13.10 1.82 13.82
C ALA A 24 13.22 0.52 13.01
N THR A 25 13.32 -0.59 13.73
CA THR A 25 13.24 -1.94 13.17
C THR A 25 11.87 -2.53 13.49
N LYS A 26 11.12 -2.87 12.45
CA LYS A 26 9.86 -3.61 12.58
C LYS A 26 10.13 -5.11 12.50
N GLY A 27 9.83 -5.82 13.58
CA GLY A 27 9.79 -7.28 13.64
C GLY A 27 8.36 -7.81 13.49
N ALA A 28 8.18 -9.12 13.63
CA ALA A 28 6.89 -9.77 13.45
C ALA A 28 5.81 -9.26 14.43
N LYS A 29 6.17 -8.99 15.68
CA LYS A 29 5.24 -8.57 16.75
C LYS A 29 5.56 -7.17 17.29
N ASN A 30 6.82 -6.79 17.34
CA ASN A 30 7.30 -5.60 18.04
C ASN A 30 7.97 -4.63 17.07
N THR A 31 7.98 -3.35 17.45
CA THR A 31 8.75 -2.30 16.80
C THR A 31 9.82 -1.83 17.77
N ILE A 32 11.09 -1.81 17.34
CA ILE A 32 12.22 -1.34 18.15
C ILE A 32 12.66 0.00 17.58
N VAL A 33 12.47 1.06 18.34
CA VAL A 33 12.89 2.42 17.99
C VAL A 33 14.35 2.61 18.37
N HIS A 34 15.17 2.98 17.39
CA HIS A 34 16.59 3.23 17.56
C HIS A 34 16.88 4.71 17.80
N LYS A 35 16.21 5.59 17.04
CA LYS A 35 16.40 7.03 17.12
C LYS A 35 15.11 7.76 16.79
N ILE A 36 14.91 8.87 17.45
CA ILE A 36 13.86 9.85 17.15
C ILE A 36 14.50 11.24 17.07
N VAL A 37 14.07 12.03 16.11
CA VAL A 37 14.56 13.40 15.91
C VAL A 37 13.39 14.27 15.45
N THR A 38 13.29 15.45 16.02
CA THR A 38 12.36 16.49 15.57
C THR A 38 13.18 17.69 15.08
N VAL A 39 12.91 18.15 13.87
CA VAL A 39 13.47 19.38 13.30
C VAL A 39 12.36 20.30 12.84
N GLY A 40 12.63 21.62 12.79
CA GLY A 40 11.64 22.58 12.31
C GLY A 40 11.38 22.41 10.81
N THR A 41 10.13 22.55 10.39
CA THR A 41 9.75 22.66 8.98
C THR A 41 10.03 24.10 8.53
N PRO A 42 10.82 24.33 7.45
CA PRO A 42 11.01 25.68 6.96
C PRO A 42 9.67 26.32 6.54
N GLU A 43 9.58 27.63 6.73
CA GLU A 43 8.36 28.36 6.40
C GLU A 43 8.05 28.28 4.90
N GLY A 44 6.78 28.04 4.57
CA GLY A 44 6.30 28.03 3.19
C GLY A 44 6.66 26.80 2.35
N VAL A 45 7.35 25.79 2.91
CA VAL A 45 7.72 24.58 2.14
C VAL A 45 6.71 23.45 2.21
N TYR A 46 5.75 23.52 3.14
CA TYR A 46 4.75 22.47 3.37
C TYR A 46 3.40 23.05 3.75
N SER A 47 2.32 22.50 3.21
CA SER A 47 0.95 22.87 3.56
C SER A 47 -0.02 21.73 3.31
N ASP A 48 -0.76 21.31 4.33
CA ASP A 48 -1.85 20.31 4.26
C ASP A 48 -1.46 19.06 3.45
N GLY A 49 -0.34 18.43 3.78
CA GLY A 49 0.14 17.21 3.11
C GLY A 49 0.90 17.47 1.80
N ASP A 50 0.85 18.66 1.27
CA ASP A 50 1.51 19.04 0.02
C ASP A 50 2.90 19.65 0.27
N ILE A 51 3.90 19.15 -0.42
CA ILE A 51 5.28 19.67 -0.36
C ILE A 51 5.41 20.76 -1.42
N LEU A 52 5.60 22.01 -0.98
CA LEU A 52 5.69 23.16 -1.87
C LEU A 52 7.11 23.38 -2.41
N ASP A 53 8.13 23.09 -1.59
CA ASP A 53 9.54 23.07 -2.00
C ASP A 53 10.20 21.76 -1.57
N VAL A 54 10.33 20.85 -2.53
CA VAL A 54 10.93 19.52 -2.32
C VAL A 54 12.41 19.62 -1.99
N LYS A 55 13.15 20.54 -2.63
CA LYS A 55 14.60 20.64 -2.48
C LYS A 55 15.00 21.17 -1.12
N GLU A 56 14.34 22.22 -0.66
CA GLU A 56 14.63 22.78 0.67
C GLU A 56 14.24 21.79 1.77
N LEU A 57 13.11 21.12 1.62
CA LEU A 57 12.67 20.08 2.56
C LEU A 57 13.65 18.90 2.58
N ALA A 58 14.10 18.43 1.42
CA ALA A 58 15.08 17.35 1.30
C ALA A 58 16.40 17.69 1.99
N LYS A 59 16.87 18.91 1.84
CA LYS A 59 18.10 19.40 2.46
C LYS A 59 18.01 19.37 3.99
N VAL A 60 16.92 19.86 4.55
CA VAL A 60 16.70 19.86 6.00
C VAL A 60 16.63 18.44 6.55
N ILE A 61 15.83 17.55 5.92
CA ILE A 61 15.72 16.18 6.37
C ILE A 61 17.05 15.46 6.24
N LYS A 62 17.75 15.60 5.11
CA LYS A 62 19.05 14.95 4.90
C LYS A 62 20.09 15.38 5.93
N SER A 63 20.19 16.68 6.22
CA SER A 63 21.07 17.18 7.29
C SER A 63 20.72 16.51 8.62
N ALA A 64 19.43 16.46 8.99
CA ALA A 64 19.00 15.86 10.23
C ALA A 64 19.30 14.34 10.30
N LEU A 65 19.19 13.62 9.18
CA LEU A 65 19.55 12.20 9.10
C LEU A 65 21.05 11.98 9.28
N ASP A 66 21.87 12.80 8.60
CA ASP A 66 23.34 12.72 8.65
C ASP A 66 23.86 13.08 10.06
N ASP A 67 23.40 14.20 10.63
CA ASP A 67 23.80 14.68 11.97
C ASP A 67 23.47 13.67 13.06
N ASN A 68 22.35 12.95 12.91
CA ASN A 68 21.91 11.92 13.87
C ASN A 68 22.34 10.50 13.47
N ARG A 69 23.13 10.36 12.40
CA ARG A 69 23.62 9.05 11.92
C ARG A 69 22.50 8.02 11.76
N MET A 70 21.39 8.43 11.14
CA MET A 70 20.32 7.53 10.75
C MET A 70 20.70 6.83 9.43
N ASN A 71 20.80 5.51 9.39
CA ASN A 71 21.53 4.79 8.33
C ASN A 71 20.64 3.81 7.53
N SER A 72 19.32 3.93 7.56
CA SER A 72 18.48 3.14 6.66
C SER A 72 18.39 3.77 5.27
N ASN A 73 18.42 2.94 4.24
CA ASN A 73 18.20 3.37 2.86
C ASN A 73 16.71 3.41 2.47
N ASP A 74 15.86 2.78 3.28
CA ASP A 74 14.43 2.67 3.05
C ASP A 74 13.66 3.66 3.92
N VAL A 75 12.80 4.47 3.28
CA VAL A 75 11.97 5.48 3.96
C VAL A 75 10.49 5.11 3.91
N VAL A 76 9.80 5.37 5.00
CA VAL A 76 8.35 5.31 5.13
C VAL A 76 7.83 6.72 5.39
N PHE A 77 6.89 7.20 4.59
CA PHE A 77 6.26 8.49 4.81
C PHE A 77 4.87 8.34 5.40
N THR A 78 4.52 9.24 6.30
CA THR A 78 3.15 9.40 6.79
C THR A 78 2.62 10.76 6.39
N ILE A 79 1.52 10.78 5.65
CA ILE A 79 0.89 11.99 5.15
C ILE A 79 -0.29 12.36 6.04
N SER A 80 -0.33 13.59 6.52
CA SER A 80 -1.49 14.20 7.16
C SER A 80 -2.05 15.26 6.22
N SER A 81 -3.29 15.06 5.73
CA SER A 81 -3.92 16.01 4.80
C SER A 81 -5.44 15.87 4.84
N ASN A 82 -6.12 16.99 4.79
CA ASN A 82 -7.58 17.05 4.67
C ASN A 82 -8.08 16.69 3.25
N LYS A 83 -7.16 16.61 2.27
CA LYS A 83 -7.44 16.18 0.89
C LYS A 83 -7.52 14.65 0.76
N ILE A 84 -7.10 13.90 1.78
CA ILE A 84 -7.23 12.44 1.82
C ILE A 84 -8.65 12.10 2.27
N ALA A 85 -9.41 11.47 1.39
CA ALA A 85 -10.78 11.06 1.70
C ALA A 85 -10.82 9.62 2.20
N THR A 86 -11.69 9.35 3.17
CA THR A 86 -11.90 8.01 3.74
C THR A 86 -13.37 7.64 3.75
N LYS A 87 -13.68 6.37 3.52
CA LYS A 87 -15.04 5.83 3.61
C LYS A 87 -15.04 4.40 4.13
N ASP A 88 -15.89 4.13 5.11
CA ASP A 88 -16.15 2.78 5.59
C ASP A 88 -17.11 2.08 4.64
N VAL A 89 -16.76 0.88 4.19
CA VAL A 89 -17.61 0.07 3.32
C VAL A 89 -17.58 -1.38 3.74
N LEU A 90 -18.69 -2.08 3.45
CA LEU A 90 -18.80 -3.53 3.59
C LEU A 90 -18.58 -4.16 2.21
N VAL A 91 -17.61 -5.06 2.11
CA VAL A 91 -17.33 -5.82 0.90
C VAL A 91 -17.47 -7.32 1.18
N PRO A 92 -17.76 -8.16 0.18
CA PRO A 92 -17.76 -9.61 0.35
C PRO A 92 -16.41 -10.11 0.90
N ASP A 93 -16.42 -11.03 1.87
CA ASP A 93 -15.20 -11.68 2.38
C ASP A 93 -14.68 -12.70 1.36
N VAL A 94 -13.95 -12.23 0.36
CA VAL A 94 -13.40 -13.04 -0.71
C VAL A 94 -11.87 -13.10 -0.64
N LYS A 95 -11.27 -14.19 -1.12
CA LYS A 95 -9.82 -14.41 -1.08
C LYS A 95 -9.10 -13.75 -2.25
N GLY A 96 -7.83 -13.42 -2.02
CA GLY A 96 -6.90 -12.90 -3.04
C GLY A 96 -7.22 -11.46 -3.47
N ASN A 97 -6.85 -11.11 -4.70
CA ASN A 97 -6.97 -9.76 -5.26
C ASN A 97 -8.41 -9.38 -5.68
N LYS A 98 -9.41 -10.16 -5.29
CA LYS A 98 -10.81 -9.87 -5.64
C LYS A 98 -11.33 -8.65 -4.89
N ILE A 99 -10.89 -8.45 -3.64
CA ILE A 99 -11.26 -7.25 -2.88
C ILE A 99 -10.66 -6.00 -3.54
N ASP A 100 -9.41 -6.06 -4.00
CA ASP A 100 -8.75 -4.94 -4.69
C ASP A 100 -9.57 -4.51 -5.93
N LYS A 101 -9.99 -5.47 -6.75
CA LYS A 101 -10.85 -5.21 -7.93
C LYS A 101 -12.22 -4.62 -7.56
N ILE A 102 -12.85 -5.13 -6.49
CA ILE A 102 -14.15 -4.59 -6.00
C ILE A 102 -13.98 -3.13 -5.59
N ILE A 103 -12.95 -2.82 -4.82
CA ILE A 103 -12.68 -1.45 -4.35
C ILE A 103 -12.39 -0.53 -5.54
N GLU A 104 -11.53 -0.94 -6.45
CA GLU A 104 -11.14 -0.17 -7.64
C GLU A 104 -12.35 0.13 -8.53
N THR A 105 -13.19 -0.88 -8.81
CA THR A 105 -14.37 -0.72 -9.65
C THR A 105 -15.40 0.23 -9.06
N ASN A 106 -15.59 0.18 -7.73
CA ASN A 106 -16.60 1.00 -7.06
C ASN A 106 -16.05 2.31 -6.46
N ALA A 107 -14.77 2.63 -6.68
CA ALA A 107 -14.12 3.78 -6.06
C ALA A 107 -14.83 5.11 -6.37
N ALA A 108 -15.33 5.30 -7.58
CA ALA A 108 -16.07 6.49 -7.97
C ALA A 108 -17.42 6.66 -7.23
N GLU A 109 -18.01 5.57 -6.72
CA GLU A 109 -19.24 5.62 -5.92
C GLU A 109 -18.95 5.96 -4.44
N TYR A 110 -17.72 5.71 -4.01
CA TYR A 110 -17.33 5.96 -2.62
C TYR A 110 -17.02 7.42 -2.37
N PHE A 111 -16.46 8.12 -3.35
CA PHE A 111 -15.95 9.47 -3.19
C PHE A 111 -16.50 10.44 -4.23
N PRO A 112 -17.00 11.62 -3.80
CA PRO A 112 -17.50 12.65 -4.72
C PRO A 112 -16.33 13.47 -5.31
N VAL A 113 -15.31 12.77 -5.86
CA VAL A 113 -14.11 13.36 -6.46
C VAL A 113 -13.82 12.70 -7.81
N LYS A 114 -12.98 13.33 -8.62
CA LYS A 114 -12.49 12.74 -9.86
C LYS A 114 -11.45 11.67 -9.53
N ILE A 115 -11.91 10.42 -9.43
CA ILE A 115 -11.15 9.31 -8.86
C ILE A 115 -9.86 8.99 -9.63
N GLU A 116 -9.79 9.35 -10.91
CA GLU A 116 -8.60 9.18 -11.76
C GLU A 116 -7.40 9.99 -11.27
N ASP A 117 -7.65 11.08 -10.53
CA ASP A 117 -6.60 11.91 -9.94
C ASP A 117 -6.13 11.41 -8.55
N TYR A 118 -6.68 10.25 -8.10
CA TYR A 118 -6.43 9.70 -6.77
C TYR A 118 -5.85 8.30 -6.83
N ILE A 119 -5.01 7.97 -5.86
CA ILE A 119 -4.59 6.60 -5.57
C ILE A 119 -5.52 6.07 -4.48
N VAL A 120 -6.24 4.99 -4.79
CA VAL A 120 -7.19 4.36 -3.87
C VAL A 120 -6.58 3.12 -3.26
N GLN A 121 -6.65 3.03 -1.94
CA GLN A 121 -6.20 1.88 -1.16
C GLN A 121 -7.24 1.55 -0.08
N TYR A 122 -7.07 0.46 0.64
CA TYR A 122 -7.94 0.10 1.75
C TYR A 122 -7.20 -0.71 2.82
N TYR A 123 -7.79 -0.73 4.02
CA TYR A 123 -7.36 -1.63 5.08
C TYR A 123 -8.57 -2.26 5.80
N PRO A 124 -8.45 -3.52 6.23
CA PRO A 124 -9.55 -4.21 6.90
C PRO A 124 -9.70 -3.77 8.36
N LEU A 125 -10.93 -3.69 8.83
CA LEU A 125 -11.27 -3.47 10.24
C LEU A 125 -11.68 -4.77 10.92
N GLU A 126 -12.79 -5.39 10.46
CA GLU A 126 -13.36 -6.59 11.06
C GLU A 126 -14.17 -7.41 10.04
N LYS A 127 -14.39 -8.68 10.36
CA LYS A 127 -15.36 -9.51 9.65
C LYS A 127 -16.72 -9.39 10.32
N VAL A 128 -17.74 -9.23 9.52
CA VAL A 128 -19.14 -9.08 9.96
C VAL A 128 -19.97 -10.14 9.26
N GLU A 129 -20.83 -10.82 9.99
CA GLU A 129 -21.87 -11.68 9.41
C GLU A 129 -23.14 -10.87 9.23
N GLU A 130 -23.61 -10.76 8.00
CA GLU A 130 -24.86 -10.09 7.66
C GLU A 130 -25.70 -11.00 6.77
N GLU A 131 -26.91 -11.31 7.20
CA GLU A 131 -27.85 -12.20 6.50
C GLU A 131 -27.25 -13.57 6.12
N GLY A 132 -26.43 -14.14 7.01
CA GLY A 132 -25.77 -15.43 6.78
C GLY A 132 -24.60 -15.38 5.78
N THR A 133 -24.18 -14.18 5.36
CA THR A 133 -23.06 -13.98 4.45
C THR A 133 -21.91 -13.28 5.19
N SER A 134 -20.70 -13.84 5.08
CA SER A 134 -19.50 -13.19 5.64
C SER A 134 -19.10 -11.99 4.78
N LYS A 135 -19.04 -10.82 5.41
CA LYS A 135 -18.58 -9.56 4.83
C LYS A 135 -17.37 -9.05 5.58
N LEU A 136 -16.53 -8.30 4.90
CA LEU A 136 -15.39 -7.62 5.49
C LEU A 136 -15.68 -6.11 5.53
N LYS A 137 -15.66 -5.53 6.73
CA LYS A 137 -15.67 -4.08 6.91
C LYS A 137 -14.28 -3.55 6.63
N VAL A 138 -14.15 -2.62 5.69
CA VAL A 138 -12.90 -2.00 5.31
C VAL A 138 -13.01 -0.48 5.32
N VAL A 139 -11.91 0.20 5.56
CA VAL A 139 -11.79 1.63 5.28
C VAL A 139 -11.12 1.79 3.92
N VAL A 140 -11.83 2.37 2.99
CA VAL A 140 -11.28 2.79 1.70
C VAL A 140 -10.72 4.19 1.84
N VAL A 141 -9.54 4.41 1.29
CA VAL A 141 -8.79 5.66 1.40
C VAL A 141 -8.39 6.12 0.00
N ALA A 142 -8.70 7.36 -0.34
CA ALA A 142 -8.32 7.99 -1.58
C ALA A 142 -7.38 9.18 -1.30
N ALA A 143 -6.15 9.09 -1.80
CA ALA A 143 -5.14 10.14 -1.67
C ALA A 143 -4.83 10.76 -3.04
N PRO A 144 -4.72 12.11 -3.17
CA PRO A 144 -4.39 12.74 -4.44
C PRO A 144 -3.03 12.27 -4.96
N ALA A 145 -2.99 11.76 -6.20
CA ALA A 145 -1.78 11.23 -6.81
C ALA A 145 -0.64 12.25 -6.85
N LYS A 146 -0.96 13.53 -7.12
CA LYS A 146 0.02 14.63 -7.13
C LYS A 146 0.73 14.84 -5.78
N ILE A 147 0.02 14.64 -4.67
CA ILE A 147 0.64 14.70 -3.34
C ILE A 147 1.63 13.54 -3.20
N ILE A 148 1.19 12.32 -3.50
CA ILE A 148 2.02 11.12 -3.39
C ILE A 148 3.30 11.24 -4.24
N GLU A 149 3.21 11.81 -5.45
CA GLU A 149 4.35 12.00 -6.35
C GLU A 149 5.46 12.85 -5.73
N LYS A 150 5.11 13.91 -5.01
CA LYS A 150 6.09 14.78 -4.35
C LYS A 150 6.89 14.08 -3.24
N TYR A 151 6.30 13.09 -2.57
CA TYR A 151 7.04 12.28 -1.59
C TYR A 151 8.04 11.33 -2.26
N TYR A 152 7.78 10.89 -3.49
CA TYR A 152 8.80 10.18 -4.27
C TYR A 152 9.93 11.09 -4.70
N GLU A 153 9.61 12.32 -5.13
CA GLU A 153 10.63 13.33 -5.46
C GLU A 153 11.48 13.66 -4.24
N LEU A 154 10.86 13.85 -3.07
CA LEU A 154 11.54 14.09 -1.81
C LEU A 154 12.50 12.95 -1.47
N ALA A 155 12.05 11.69 -1.52
CA ALA A 155 12.91 10.54 -1.26
C ALA A 155 14.09 10.47 -2.22
N LYS A 156 13.85 10.73 -3.51
CA LYS A 156 14.90 10.76 -4.55
C LYS A 156 15.96 11.82 -4.25
N ASP A 157 15.55 13.03 -3.87
CA ASP A 157 16.48 14.13 -3.56
C ASP A 157 17.27 13.86 -2.26
N MET A 158 16.69 13.11 -1.32
CA MET A 158 17.39 12.60 -0.14
C MET A 158 18.32 11.41 -0.44
N GLY A 159 18.20 10.77 -1.60
CA GLY A 159 18.93 9.55 -1.96
C GLY A 159 18.38 8.29 -1.27
N LEU A 160 17.13 8.32 -0.81
CA LEU A 160 16.45 7.22 -0.13
C LEU A 160 15.45 6.52 -1.07
N LYS A 161 15.13 5.26 -0.75
CA LYS A 161 14.12 4.46 -1.45
C LYS A 161 12.80 4.48 -0.68
N VAL A 162 11.72 4.84 -1.34
CA VAL A 162 10.37 4.75 -0.75
C VAL A 162 9.99 3.30 -0.58
N ALA A 163 9.88 2.87 0.67
CA ALA A 163 9.36 1.55 1.01
C ALA A 163 7.83 1.56 1.06
N TYR A 164 7.27 2.52 1.79
CA TYR A 164 5.84 2.67 1.99
C TYR A 164 5.46 4.14 2.10
N ILE A 165 4.23 4.46 1.70
CA ILE A 165 3.57 5.74 1.99
C ILE A 165 2.25 5.42 2.65
N ASP A 166 2.04 5.93 3.86
CA ASP A 166 0.83 5.77 4.65
C ASP A 166 0.17 7.13 4.90
N TYR A 167 -1.01 7.15 5.48
CA TYR A 167 -1.64 8.37 5.98
C TYR A 167 -1.86 8.31 7.49
N ALA A 168 -1.89 9.47 8.12
CA ALA A 168 -1.92 9.61 9.57
C ALA A 168 -3.09 8.87 10.22
N GLY A 169 -4.26 8.84 9.57
CA GLY A 169 -5.43 8.12 10.09
C GLY A 169 -5.20 6.63 10.27
N ASN A 170 -4.60 5.96 9.29
CA ASN A 170 -4.24 4.54 9.43
C ASN A 170 -3.10 4.36 10.43
N SER A 171 -2.05 5.17 10.34
CA SER A 171 -0.89 5.06 11.24
C SER A 171 -1.31 5.17 12.71
N VAL A 172 -2.13 6.17 13.05
CA VAL A 172 -2.68 6.33 14.40
C VAL A 172 -3.56 5.14 14.78
N TYR A 173 -4.46 4.70 13.90
CA TYR A 173 -5.32 3.53 14.14
C TYR A 173 -4.51 2.28 14.46
N GLN A 174 -3.49 1.96 13.66
CA GLN A 174 -2.67 0.75 13.84
C GLN A 174 -1.94 0.74 15.19
N LEU A 175 -1.50 1.89 15.67
CA LEU A 175 -0.83 2.03 16.95
C LEU A 175 -1.83 1.97 18.10
N VAL A 176 -2.89 2.77 18.04
CA VAL A 176 -3.85 2.99 19.13
C VAL A 176 -4.68 1.75 19.43
N LYS A 177 -5.07 0.95 18.44
CA LYS A 177 -5.88 -0.26 18.65
C LYS A 177 -5.25 -1.28 19.61
N GLN A 178 -3.95 -1.15 19.89
CA GLN A 178 -3.23 -2.00 20.83
C GLN A 178 -3.18 -1.42 22.25
N GLN A 179 -3.58 -0.14 22.41
CA GLN A 179 -3.48 0.61 23.67
C GLN A 179 -4.83 0.75 24.38
N ILE A 180 -5.92 0.43 23.70
CA ILE A 180 -7.28 0.64 24.22
C ILE A 180 -7.93 -0.68 24.62
N ASP A 181 -8.85 -0.59 25.58
CA ASP A 181 -9.67 -1.73 25.99
C ASP A 181 -10.88 -1.97 25.06
N LYS A 182 -11.78 -2.84 25.47
CA LYS A 182 -13.00 -3.17 24.70
C LYS A 182 -14.17 -2.23 24.93
N SER A 183 -14.02 -1.18 25.75
CA SER A 183 -15.08 -0.20 25.97
C SER A 183 -15.44 0.56 24.68
N THR A 184 -16.63 1.16 24.66
CA THR A 184 -16.96 2.13 23.63
C THR A 184 -16.26 3.45 23.97
N SER A 185 -15.24 3.79 23.24
CA SER A 185 -14.35 4.90 23.59
C SER A 185 -14.04 5.80 22.41
N ILE A 186 -13.71 7.05 22.72
CA ILE A 186 -13.12 7.98 21.76
C ILE A 186 -11.62 8.00 21.97
N VAL A 187 -10.86 8.03 20.88
CA VAL A 187 -9.43 8.33 20.89
C VAL A 187 -9.22 9.66 20.19
N ILE A 188 -8.59 10.59 20.87
CA ILE A 188 -8.23 11.91 20.37
C ILE A 188 -6.72 11.95 20.20
N SER A 189 -6.26 12.06 18.95
CA SER A 189 -4.85 12.27 18.62
C SER A 189 -4.68 13.69 18.10
N ILE A 190 -4.09 14.55 18.93
CA ILE A 190 -3.86 15.96 18.57
C ILE A 190 -2.45 16.12 18.04
N GLU A 191 -2.39 16.47 16.76
CA GLU A 191 -1.15 16.83 16.07
C GLU A 191 -1.01 18.36 15.96
N GLU A 192 -0.10 18.84 15.17
CA GLU A 192 0.19 20.26 15.06
C GLU A 192 -0.96 21.05 14.43
N ASP A 193 -1.45 20.57 13.26
CA ASP A 193 -2.43 21.29 12.44
C ASP A 193 -3.82 20.64 12.46
N THR A 194 -3.88 19.38 12.85
CA THR A 194 -5.10 18.55 12.80
C THR A 194 -5.27 17.72 14.05
N THR A 195 -6.50 17.34 14.32
CA THR A 195 -6.85 16.35 15.34
C THR A 195 -7.59 15.19 14.69
N LEU A 196 -7.13 13.97 14.93
CA LEU A 196 -7.87 12.77 14.59
C LEU A 196 -8.74 12.35 15.76
N VAL A 197 -10.04 12.21 15.48
CA VAL A 197 -11.05 11.71 16.42
C VAL A 197 -11.50 10.36 15.91
N SER A 198 -11.21 9.30 16.66
CA SER A 198 -11.58 7.93 16.31
C SER A 198 -12.48 7.32 17.39
N ILE A 199 -13.58 6.71 17.00
CA ILE A 199 -14.48 6.02 17.93
C ILE A 199 -14.27 4.52 17.77
N PHE A 200 -14.09 3.83 18.88
CA PHE A 200 -13.89 2.40 18.96
C PHE A 200 -15.04 1.73 19.75
N LYS A 201 -15.36 0.51 19.37
CA LYS A 201 -16.25 -0.38 20.11
C LYS A 201 -15.67 -1.79 20.03
N ASN A 202 -15.51 -2.45 21.16
CA ASN A 202 -14.87 -3.76 21.25
C ASN A 202 -13.45 -3.83 20.65
N GLY A 203 -12.69 -2.71 20.70
CA GLY A 203 -11.36 -2.60 20.11
C GLY A 203 -11.35 -2.42 18.59
N VAL A 204 -12.50 -2.31 17.94
CA VAL A 204 -12.65 -2.09 16.50
C VAL A 204 -13.07 -0.66 16.22
N MET A 205 -12.38 0.01 15.30
CA MET A 205 -12.72 1.36 14.89
C MET A 205 -14.07 1.40 14.17
N GLN A 206 -14.98 2.24 14.67
CA GLN A 206 -16.32 2.41 14.12
C GLN A 206 -16.43 3.68 13.27
N LEU A 207 -15.68 4.72 13.62
CA LEU A 207 -15.68 6.00 12.94
C LEU A 207 -14.33 6.67 13.14
N GLN A 208 -13.82 7.33 12.12
CA GLN A 208 -12.68 8.23 12.22
C GLN A 208 -12.96 9.51 11.44
N ARG A 209 -12.62 10.66 12.05
CA ARG A 209 -12.75 11.99 11.42
C ARG A 209 -11.52 12.83 11.71
N SER A 210 -11.05 13.54 10.71
CA SER A 210 -10.08 14.60 10.87
C SER A 210 -10.81 15.91 11.20
N VAL A 211 -10.33 16.59 12.22
CA VAL A 211 -10.80 17.92 12.61
C VAL A 211 -9.68 18.91 12.27
N HIS A 212 -10.01 19.96 11.56
CA HIS A 212 -9.07 21.04 11.22
C HIS A 212 -8.83 21.94 12.44
N TYR A 213 -8.23 21.35 13.43
CA TYR A 213 -7.78 21.97 14.66
C TYR A 213 -6.55 21.21 15.15
N GLY A 214 -5.47 21.92 15.40
CA GLY A 214 -4.24 21.37 15.95
C GLY A 214 -3.74 22.15 17.14
N LYS A 215 -2.70 21.66 17.76
CA LYS A 215 -2.04 22.29 18.89
C LYS A 215 -1.54 23.71 18.56
N SER A 216 -1.14 23.96 17.31
CA SER A 216 -0.65 25.25 16.83
C SER A 216 -1.60 26.42 17.13
N LEU A 217 -2.91 26.22 17.03
CA LEU A 217 -3.91 27.27 17.34
C LEU A 217 -3.83 27.72 18.80
N MET A 218 -3.70 26.79 19.73
CA MET A 218 -3.56 27.11 21.15
C MET A 218 -2.20 27.75 21.44
N VAL A 219 -1.12 27.23 20.85
CA VAL A 219 0.23 27.81 21.00
C VAL A 219 0.25 29.23 20.46
N ASN A 220 -0.34 29.50 19.29
CA ASN A 220 -0.43 30.83 18.69
C ASN A 220 -1.20 31.81 19.58
N THR A 221 -2.25 31.38 20.28
CA THR A 221 -2.95 32.20 21.26
C THR A 221 -2.00 32.64 22.38
N VAL A 222 -1.20 31.69 22.92
CA VAL A 222 -0.21 32.00 23.97
C VAL A 222 0.92 32.90 23.44
N MET A 223 1.41 32.66 22.20
CA MET A 223 2.39 33.53 21.54
C MET A 223 1.90 34.97 21.50
N ASN A 224 0.66 35.16 21.07
CA ASN A 224 0.06 36.51 20.96
C ASN A 224 -0.13 37.18 22.30
N MET A 225 -0.60 36.45 23.31
CA MET A 225 -0.86 36.97 24.65
C MET A 225 0.41 37.37 25.40
N TYR A 226 1.44 36.52 25.32
CA TYR A 226 2.67 36.67 26.10
C TYR A 226 3.85 37.21 25.29
N LYS A 227 3.66 37.46 23.98
CA LYS A 227 4.71 37.95 23.06
C LYS A 227 5.92 37.01 23.02
N LEU A 228 5.66 35.72 23.01
CA LEU A 228 6.68 34.65 22.94
C LEU A 228 6.82 34.13 21.51
N ASP A 229 7.96 33.51 21.24
CA ASP A 229 8.09 32.63 20.07
C ASP A 229 7.34 31.31 20.31
N TYR A 230 7.28 30.48 19.27
CA TYR A 230 6.57 29.20 19.34
C TYR A 230 7.10 28.28 20.46
N ALA A 231 8.42 28.16 20.56
CA ALA A 231 9.05 27.29 21.56
C ALA A 231 8.78 27.77 22.99
N GLY A 232 8.87 29.07 23.23
CA GLY A 232 8.56 29.69 24.52
C GLY A 232 7.09 29.53 24.90
N ALA A 233 6.16 29.73 23.96
CA ALA A 233 4.73 29.53 24.18
C ALA A 233 4.38 28.08 24.48
N LEU A 234 4.97 27.13 23.75
CA LEU A 234 4.77 25.71 23.99
C LEU A 234 5.34 25.29 25.37
N SER A 235 6.56 25.71 25.69
CA SER A 235 7.16 25.47 27.01
C SER A 235 6.29 26.01 28.14
N LYS A 236 5.71 27.20 27.95
CA LYS A 236 4.81 27.81 28.94
C LYS A 236 3.53 26.99 29.15
N LEU A 237 2.92 26.48 28.07
CA LEU A 237 1.76 25.57 28.13
C LEU A 237 2.07 24.23 28.82
N GLN A 238 3.29 23.76 28.73
CA GLN A 238 3.73 22.51 29.34
C GLN A 238 4.11 22.68 30.81
N THR A 239 4.57 23.85 31.22
CA THR A 239 5.08 24.08 32.57
C THR A 239 4.10 24.80 33.50
N GLU A 240 3.17 25.58 32.95
CA GLU A 240 2.20 26.39 33.71
C GLU A 240 0.76 25.92 33.48
N TYR A 241 -0.12 26.15 34.46
CA TYR A 241 -1.55 25.88 34.34
C TYR A 241 -2.25 27.09 33.70
N LEU A 242 -2.19 27.20 32.37
CA LEU A 242 -2.81 28.29 31.62
C LEU A 242 -4.28 27.99 31.24
N LEU A 243 -4.64 26.72 31.18
CA LEU A 243 -6.00 26.31 30.86
C LEU A 243 -6.92 26.43 32.09
N GLY A 244 -8.09 27.01 31.89
CA GLY A 244 -9.12 27.12 32.91
C GLY A 244 -9.92 25.83 33.11
N LYS A 245 -10.96 25.90 33.93
CA LYS A 245 -11.82 24.75 34.24
C LYS A 245 -12.84 24.43 33.15
N SER A 246 -13.19 25.39 32.31
CA SER A 246 -14.12 25.27 31.20
C SER A 246 -13.62 26.11 30.02
N VAL A 247 -14.18 25.86 28.84
CA VAL A 247 -13.84 26.57 27.60
C VAL A 247 -14.04 28.08 27.71
N ASP A 248 -14.96 28.54 28.55
CA ASP A 248 -15.27 29.95 28.77
C ASP A 248 -14.38 30.65 29.83
N SER A 249 -13.40 29.92 30.40
CA SER A 249 -12.62 30.43 31.54
C SER A 249 -11.65 31.56 31.18
N ASN A 250 -11.02 31.49 30.00
CA ASN A 250 -10.07 32.48 29.50
C ASN A 250 -9.82 32.29 27.98
N GLU A 251 -9.16 33.25 27.35
CA GLU A 251 -8.88 33.27 25.90
C GLU A 251 -8.11 32.02 25.39
N ILE A 252 -7.14 31.52 26.18
CA ILE A 252 -6.38 30.33 25.82
C ILE A 252 -7.29 29.09 25.79
N THR A 253 -8.14 28.96 26.82
CA THR A 253 -9.09 27.84 26.89
C THR A 253 -10.17 27.97 25.81
N GLU A 254 -10.62 29.21 25.53
CA GLU A 254 -11.60 29.48 24.47
C GLU A 254 -11.09 29.11 23.08
N SER A 255 -9.78 29.18 22.82
CA SER A 255 -9.18 28.73 21.57
C SER A 255 -9.45 27.25 21.27
N LEU A 256 -9.78 26.44 22.29
CA LEU A 256 -10.15 25.02 22.17
C LEU A 256 -11.64 24.81 21.81
N ARG A 257 -12.48 25.84 21.80
CA ARG A 257 -13.92 25.75 21.52
C ARG A 257 -14.21 25.04 20.18
N PRO A 258 -13.49 25.32 19.06
CA PRO A 258 -13.73 24.61 17.81
C PRO A 258 -13.45 23.11 17.92
N LEU A 259 -12.40 22.72 18.64
CA LEU A 259 -12.06 21.30 18.88
C LEU A 259 -13.17 20.62 19.67
N ILE A 260 -13.54 21.16 20.83
CA ILE A 260 -14.56 20.61 21.73
C ILE A 260 -15.89 20.46 20.99
N SER A 261 -16.32 21.50 20.26
CA SER A 261 -17.57 21.48 19.49
C SER A 261 -17.56 20.42 18.38
N ASN A 262 -16.42 20.20 17.72
CA ASN A 262 -16.30 19.16 16.71
C ASN A 262 -16.35 17.76 17.33
N ILE A 263 -15.65 17.55 18.44
CA ILE A 263 -15.68 16.26 19.16
C ILE A 263 -17.10 15.96 19.62
N SER A 264 -17.82 16.95 20.22
CA SER A 264 -19.22 16.79 20.62
C SER A 264 -20.10 16.38 19.44
N ARG A 265 -20.02 17.07 18.30
CA ARG A 265 -20.80 16.72 17.10
C ARG A 265 -20.51 15.30 16.58
N ILE A 266 -19.24 14.88 16.59
CA ILE A 266 -18.84 13.53 16.18
C ILE A 266 -19.41 12.50 17.15
N THR A 267 -19.36 12.78 18.44
CA THR A 267 -19.90 11.95 19.52
C THR A 267 -21.41 11.81 19.39
N ASP A 268 -22.13 12.92 19.27
CA ASP A 268 -23.59 12.96 19.16
C ASP A 268 -24.06 12.23 17.89
N TYR A 269 -23.38 12.44 16.78
CA TYR A 269 -23.65 11.72 15.53
C TYR A 269 -23.53 10.20 15.72
N TYR A 270 -22.46 9.73 16.38
CA TYR A 270 -22.26 8.32 16.60
C TYR A 270 -23.29 7.74 17.57
N VAL A 271 -23.50 8.38 18.71
CA VAL A 271 -24.43 7.93 19.76
C VAL A 271 -25.87 7.87 19.23
N SER A 272 -26.32 8.91 18.52
CA SER A 272 -27.67 8.96 17.95
C SER A 272 -27.91 7.86 16.91
N ARG A 273 -26.89 7.49 16.14
CA ARG A 273 -27.03 6.49 15.07
C ARG A 273 -26.91 5.06 15.57
N ASN A 274 -26.10 4.82 16.59
CA ASN A 274 -25.75 3.47 17.06
C ASN A 274 -26.41 3.12 18.39
N ASN A 275 -27.11 4.07 19.02
CA ASN A 275 -27.73 3.94 20.34
C ASN A 275 -26.77 3.33 21.38
N THR A 276 -25.48 3.70 21.29
CA THR A 276 -24.42 3.19 22.16
C THR A 276 -23.69 4.39 22.76
N PRO A 277 -23.70 4.56 24.11
CA PRO A 277 -23.02 5.66 24.77
C PRO A 277 -21.49 5.49 24.67
N ILE A 278 -20.77 6.60 24.74
CA ILE A 278 -19.32 6.63 24.92
C ILE A 278 -19.02 6.50 26.42
N GLU A 279 -18.08 5.66 26.78
CA GLU A 279 -17.74 5.35 28.17
C GLU A 279 -16.52 6.15 28.67
N LYS A 280 -15.53 6.38 27.79
CA LYS A 280 -14.31 7.11 28.13
C LYS A 280 -13.64 7.73 26.91
N ILE A 281 -12.69 8.63 27.15
CA ILE A 281 -11.88 9.29 26.13
C ILE A 281 -10.41 8.98 26.37
N TYR A 282 -9.75 8.42 25.37
CA TYR A 282 -8.29 8.31 25.34
C TYR A 282 -7.70 9.52 24.63
N VAL A 283 -6.59 10.02 25.14
CA VAL A 283 -5.83 11.11 24.51
C VAL A 283 -4.41 10.65 24.25
N ILE A 284 -3.91 10.86 23.06
CA ILE A 284 -2.54 10.51 22.64
C ILE A 284 -1.88 11.69 21.92
N GLY A 285 -0.55 11.70 21.92
CA GLY A 285 0.26 12.71 21.23
C GLY A 285 0.62 13.89 22.11
N ASN A 286 1.02 14.98 21.50
CA ASN A 286 1.62 16.13 22.19
C ASN A 286 0.68 16.86 23.18
N ALA A 287 -0.63 16.68 23.03
CA ALA A 287 -1.60 17.35 23.91
C ALA A 287 -1.56 16.81 25.35
N THR A 288 -1.13 15.56 25.56
CA THR A 288 -0.99 14.98 26.91
C THR A 288 0.02 15.73 27.76
N THR A 289 0.99 16.42 27.12
CA THR A 289 2.03 17.20 27.82
C THR A 289 1.57 18.59 28.25
N ILE A 290 0.41 19.07 27.79
CA ILE A 290 -0.11 20.39 28.12
C ILE A 290 -0.81 20.35 29.47
N ARG A 291 -0.33 21.18 30.39
CA ARG A 291 -0.87 21.21 31.76
C ARG A 291 -2.33 21.65 31.80
N GLY A 292 -3.15 20.83 32.46
CA GLY A 292 -4.58 21.09 32.62
C GLY A 292 -5.46 20.60 31.47
N PHE A 293 -4.88 20.17 30.32
CA PHE A 293 -5.65 19.74 29.16
C PHE A 293 -6.60 18.57 29.48
N ASN A 294 -6.09 17.49 30.06
CA ASN A 294 -6.92 16.32 30.40
C ASN A 294 -8.04 16.70 31.40
N LYS A 295 -7.76 17.60 32.35
CA LYS A 295 -8.76 18.06 33.31
C LYS A 295 -9.85 18.89 32.66
N LEU A 296 -9.48 19.78 31.75
CA LEU A 296 -10.43 20.56 30.97
C LEU A 296 -11.33 19.65 30.14
N MET A 297 -10.73 18.70 29.38
CA MET A 297 -11.49 17.75 28.57
C MET A 297 -12.44 16.90 29.42
N SER A 298 -11.99 16.45 30.59
CA SER A 298 -12.85 15.71 31.52
C SER A 298 -14.05 16.55 32.02
N ASN A 299 -13.85 17.82 32.27
CA ASN A 299 -14.93 18.71 32.68
C ASN A 299 -15.91 18.98 31.53
N GLU A 300 -15.43 19.26 30.33
CA GLU A 300 -16.25 19.59 29.16
C GLU A 300 -17.12 18.41 28.69
N PHE A 301 -16.58 17.21 28.71
CA PHE A 301 -17.29 16.01 28.26
C PHE A 301 -17.96 15.22 29.41
N ASN A 302 -17.70 15.59 30.66
CA ASN A 302 -18.13 14.82 31.84
C ASN A 302 -17.78 13.33 31.74
N MET A 303 -16.59 13.04 31.25
CA MET A 303 -16.09 11.70 31.01
C MET A 303 -14.68 11.52 31.59
N GLU A 304 -14.31 10.25 31.83
CA GLU A 304 -12.93 9.90 32.17
C GLU A 304 -12.01 10.15 30.99
N ILE A 305 -10.90 10.83 31.22
CA ILE A 305 -9.83 11.03 30.25
C ILE A 305 -8.66 10.14 30.63
N VAL A 306 -8.32 9.23 29.73
CA VAL A 306 -7.20 8.28 29.90
C VAL A 306 -6.06 8.70 28.95
N PRO A 307 -4.98 9.31 29.45
CA PRO A 307 -3.81 9.58 28.62
C PRO A 307 -3.12 8.28 28.22
N ILE A 308 -2.69 8.17 26.97
CA ILE A 308 -1.81 7.11 26.49
C ILE A 308 -0.39 7.63 26.59
N ASP A 309 0.31 7.25 27.67
CA ASP A 309 1.65 7.72 28.00
C ASP A 309 2.75 6.71 27.62
N SER A 310 2.37 5.47 27.31
CA SER A 310 3.26 4.41 26.85
C SER A 310 2.66 3.67 25.65
N LEU A 311 3.49 3.00 24.87
CA LEU A 311 3.08 2.32 23.64
C LEU A 311 3.39 0.82 23.72
N ASP A 312 2.37 -0.01 23.94
CA ASP A 312 2.51 -1.46 23.93
C ASP A 312 3.00 -1.96 22.57
N GLY A 313 3.95 -2.88 22.59
CA GLY A 313 4.54 -3.42 21.37
C GLY A 313 5.60 -2.53 20.72
N VAL A 314 5.90 -1.36 21.30
CA VAL A 314 6.96 -0.45 20.88
C VAL A 314 8.01 -0.38 21.97
N PHE A 315 9.25 -0.64 21.63
CA PHE A 315 10.38 -0.68 22.57
C PHE A 315 11.49 0.23 22.08
N THR A 316 12.30 0.74 22.99
CA THR A 316 13.52 1.46 22.64
C THR A 316 14.72 0.52 22.58
N ASP A 317 15.69 0.83 21.72
CA ASP A 317 16.97 0.10 21.72
C ASP A 317 17.78 0.50 22.96
N LYS A 318 18.12 -0.47 23.79
CA LYS A 318 18.89 -0.27 25.03
C LYS A 318 20.25 0.42 24.84
N ARG A 319 20.75 0.46 23.61
CA ARG A 319 22.03 1.10 23.25
C ARG A 319 21.87 2.56 22.82
N THR A 320 20.63 3.04 22.69
CA THR A 320 20.33 4.41 22.30
C THR A 320 19.52 5.08 23.41
N TYR A 321 19.86 6.34 23.70
CA TYR A 321 19.11 7.14 24.68
C TYR A 321 17.86 7.72 24.04
N VAL A 322 16.84 6.89 23.85
CA VAL A 322 15.50 7.35 23.46
C VAL A 322 14.63 7.30 24.70
N ASP A 323 14.10 8.45 25.12
CA ASP A 323 13.14 8.53 26.20
C ASP A 323 11.81 7.92 25.75
N GLU A 324 11.35 6.87 26.43
CA GLU A 324 10.10 6.18 26.11
C GLU A 324 8.88 7.09 26.20
N SER A 325 8.89 8.08 27.11
CA SER A 325 7.80 9.06 27.23
C SER A 325 7.65 9.93 25.99
N SER A 326 8.72 10.10 25.22
CA SER A 326 8.71 10.87 23.97
C SER A 326 8.09 10.13 22.80
N LEU A 327 7.95 8.79 22.87
CA LEU A 327 7.46 7.97 21.75
C LEU A 327 6.02 8.29 21.38
N THR A 328 5.18 8.69 22.33
CA THR A 328 3.79 9.08 22.10
C THR A 328 3.67 10.33 21.23
N SER A 329 4.72 11.14 21.14
CA SER A 329 4.79 12.28 20.21
C SER A 329 5.07 11.87 18.77
N TYR A 330 5.51 10.64 18.52
CA TYR A 330 5.83 10.09 17.20
C TYR A 330 4.79 9.10 16.69
N THR A 331 3.54 9.21 17.17
CA THR A 331 2.43 8.28 16.89
C THR A 331 2.28 7.97 15.41
N ALA A 332 2.25 9.00 14.55
CA ALA A 332 2.10 8.82 13.12
C ALA A 332 3.32 8.11 12.49
N ALA A 333 4.53 8.52 12.85
CA ALA A 333 5.76 7.93 12.31
C ALA A 333 5.94 6.46 12.76
N ILE A 334 5.64 6.14 14.01
CA ILE A 334 5.76 4.77 14.54
C ILE A 334 4.64 3.89 13.98
N GLY A 335 3.42 4.40 13.96
CA GLY A 335 2.23 3.66 13.50
C GLY A 335 2.32 3.22 12.03
N ALA A 336 2.91 4.04 11.17
CA ALA A 336 3.16 3.72 9.77
C ALA A 336 4.05 2.48 9.57
N LEU A 337 4.83 2.10 10.57
CA LEU A 337 5.66 0.89 10.53
C LEU A 337 4.91 -0.38 10.92
N ILE A 338 3.66 -0.28 11.41
CA ILE A 338 2.91 -1.44 11.88
C ILE A 338 2.22 -2.15 10.71
N ALA A 339 1.35 -1.44 9.99
CA ALA A 339 0.62 -1.97 8.84
C ALA A 339 0.16 -0.81 7.92
N PRO A 340 1.06 -0.26 7.08
CA PRO A 340 0.74 0.84 6.20
C PRO A 340 -0.31 0.45 5.16
N VAL A 341 -1.15 1.40 4.77
CA VAL A 341 -2.09 1.26 3.65
C VAL A 341 -1.35 1.11 2.32
N ASN A 342 -0.22 1.76 2.21
CA ASN A 342 0.71 1.74 1.09
C ASN A 342 0.18 2.34 -0.22
N PHE A 343 0.33 3.64 -0.36
CA PHE A 343 0.06 4.37 -1.60
C PHE A 343 1.16 4.28 -2.65
N VAL A 344 2.09 3.34 -2.50
CA VAL A 344 3.16 3.13 -3.49
C VAL A 344 2.56 2.56 -4.76
N SER A 345 2.63 3.31 -5.85
CA SER A 345 2.13 2.90 -7.17
C SER A 345 2.94 1.73 -7.71
N LEU A 346 2.27 0.65 -8.14
CA LEU A 346 2.91 -0.51 -8.77
C LEU A 346 3.70 -0.13 -10.03
N THR A 347 3.23 0.88 -10.78
CA THR A 347 3.94 1.38 -11.97
C THR A 347 5.28 2.02 -11.63
N LYS A 348 5.38 2.78 -10.52
CA LYS A 348 6.66 3.35 -10.07
C LYS A 348 7.59 2.28 -9.47
N ILE A 349 7.05 1.27 -8.80
CA ILE A 349 7.85 0.12 -8.35
C ILE A 349 8.45 -0.65 -9.55
N GLU A 350 7.71 -0.80 -10.63
CA GLU A 350 8.19 -1.45 -11.85
C GLU A 350 9.23 -0.59 -12.59
N GLU A 351 9.08 0.73 -12.62
CA GLU A 351 10.06 1.65 -13.18
C GLU A 351 11.37 1.64 -12.38
N ASP A 352 11.29 1.65 -11.05
CA ASP A 352 12.46 1.58 -10.18
C ASP A 352 13.15 0.20 -10.27
N LYS A 353 12.38 -0.88 -10.33
CA LYS A 353 12.92 -2.23 -10.60
C LYS A 353 13.59 -2.32 -11.97
N LYS A 354 13.02 -1.70 -13.01
CA LYS A 354 13.64 -1.65 -14.35
C LYS A 354 14.93 -0.81 -14.34
N LYS A 355 14.99 0.29 -13.59
CA LYS A 355 16.21 1.10 -13.45
C LYS A 355 17.30 0.39 -12.65
N ASP A 356 16.94 -0.29 -11.57
CA ASP A 356 17.89 -1.08 -10.77
C ASP A 356 18.34 -2.35 -11.53
N SER A 357 17.43 -3.02 -12.25
CA SER A 357 17.80 -4.13 -13.11
C SER A 357 18.68 -3.68 -14.27
N GLY A 358 18.47 -2.46 -14.80
CA GLY A 358 19.34 -1.86 -15.82
C GLY A 358 20.76 -1.59 -15.31
N LYS A 359 20.92 -1.10 -14.07
CA LYS A 359 22.25 -0.91 -13.46
C LYS A 359 22.92 -2.24 -13.12
N SER A 360 22.19 -3.21 -12.56
CA SER A 360 22.74 -4.54 -12.29
C SER A 360 23.02 -5.30 -13.59
N MET A 361 22.20 -5.14 -14.62
CA MET A 361 22.41 -5.72 -15.93
C MET A 361 23.63 -5.08 -16.64
N ALA A 362 23.83 -3.76 -16.52
CA ALA A 362 25.03 -3.09 -17.01
C ALA A 362 26.29 -3.60 -16.30
N LEU A 363 26.22 -3.84 -14.98
CA LEU A 363 27.32 -4.38 -14.20
C LEU A 363 27.60 -5.84 -14.56
N ILE A 364 26.55 -6.64 -14.81
CA ILE A 364 26.65 -8.03 -15.30
C ILE A 364 27.22 -8.04 -16.72
N VAL A 365 26.79 -7.12 -17.60
CA VAL A 365 27.33 -6.99 -18.96
C VAL A 365 28.80 -6.59 -18.94
N VAL A 366 29.18 -5.63 -18.11
CA VAL A 366 30.59 -5.24 -17.92
C VAL A 366 31.42 -6.39 -17.35
N ALA A 367 30.88 -7.12 -16.36
CA ALA A 367 31.54 -8.31 -15.83
C ALA A 367 31.63 -9.45 -16.86
N ALA A 368 30.58 -9.63 -17.68
CA ALA A 368 30.56 -10.62 -18.75
C ALA A 368 31.55 -10.26 -19.90
N VAL A 369 31.65 -8.94 -20.24
CA VAL A 369 32.64 -8.45 -21.21
C VAL A 369 34.07 -8.61 -20.67
N ALA A 370 34.29 -8.29 -19.38
CA ALA A 370 35.60 -8.54 -18.76
C ALA A 370 35.96 -10.03 -18.68
N ALA A 371 34.98 -10.89 -18.35
CA ALA A 371 35.16 -12.35 -18.36
C ALA A 371 35.39 -12.91 -19.78
N SER A 372 34.69 -12.36 -20.79
CA SER A 372 34.89 -12.77 -22.19
C SER A 372 36.24 -12.30 -22.74
N LEU A 373 36.73 -11.13 -22.34
CA LEU A 373 38.08 -10.66 -22.65
C LEU A 373 39.17 -11.57 -22.02
N LEU A 374 38.96 -12.00 -20.77
CA LEU A 374 39.84 -12.97 -20.10
C LEU A 374 39.78 -14.35 -20.77
N LEU A 375 38.58 -14.79 -21.21
CA LEU A 375 38.41 -16.06 -21.94
C LEU A 375 39.03 -16.04 -23.32
N VAL A 376 39.20 -14.87 -23.94
CA VAL A 376 39.90 -14.74 -25.26
C VAL A 376 41.42 -14.57 -25.08
N LEU A 377 41.85 -13.85 -24.02
CA LEU A 377 43.28 -13.68 -23.75
C LEU A 377 43.96 -14.97 -23.27
N VAL A 378 43.30 -15.78 -22.46
CA VAL A 378 43.87 -17.03 -21.95
C VAL A 378 44.08 -18.08 -23.09
N PRO A 379 43.10 -18.33 -24.00
CA PRO A 379 43.31 -19.19 -25.15
C PRO A 379 44.28 -18.59 -26.17
N GLY A 380 44.30 -17.25 -26.31
CA GLY A 380 45.25 -16.57 -27.21
C GLY A 380 46.70 -16.80 -26.80
N VAL A 381 47.02 -16.75 -25.53
CA VAL A 381 48.33 -17.07 -24.97
C VAL A 381 48.62 -18.59 -25.10
N GLN A 382 47.61 -19.45 -24.87
CA GLN A 382 47.75 -20.89 -25.08
C GLN A 382 47.96 -21.25 -26.55
N LEU A 383 47.32 -20.55 -27.50
CA LEU A 383 47.53 -20.76 -28.94
C LEU A 383 48.95 -20.40 -29.40
N ILE A 384 49.55 -19.39 -28.78
CA ILE A 384 50.97 -19.05 -29.08
C ILE A 384 51.89 -20.15 -28.54
N PHE A 385 51.60 -20.71 -27.36
CA PHE A 385 52.37 -21.84 -26.81
C PHE A 385 52.08 -23.16 -27.51
N SER A 386 50.83 -23.41 -27.95
CA SER A 386 50.49 -24.68 -28.65
C SER A 386 51.03 -24.72 -30.08
N ASN A 387 51.20 -23.60 -30.77
CA ASN A 387 51.84 -23.57 -32.09
C ASN A 387 53.32 -23.99 -32.04
N ILE A 388 53.99 -23.82 -30.90
CA ILE A 388 55.36 -24.34 -30.68
C ILE A 388 55.35 -25.85 -30.47
N GLN A 389 54.28 -26.41 -29.86
CA GLN A 389 54.15 -27.86 -29.65
C GLN A 389 53.59 -28.61 -30.87
N VAL A 390 52.75 -27.97 -31.71
CA VAL A 390 52.17 -28.59 -32.92
C VAL A 390 53.26 -28.88 -33.99
N ALA A 391 54.34 -28.08 -34.02
CA ALA A 391 55.47 -28.39 -34.90
C ALA A 391 56.22 -29.71 -34.51
N ALA A 392 56.18 -30.07 -33.23
CA ALA A 392 56.76 -31.31 -32.72
C ALA A 392 55.83 -32.53 -32.93
N LEU A 393 54.51 -32.34 -32.86
CA LEU A 393 53.51 -33.41 -32.97
C LEU A 393 53.22 -33.86 -34.44
N LYS A 394 53.52 -33.03 -35.46
CA LYS A 394 53.27 -33.34 -36.84
C LYS A 394 54.09 -34.54 -37.32
N ASN A 395 55.16 -34.89 -36.64
CA ASN A 395 55.98 -36.09 -36.97
C ASN A 395 55.42 -37.39 -36.36
N ASP A 396 54.59 -37.32 -35.30
CA ASP A 396 54.03 -38.54 -34.68
C ASP A 396 52.67 -38.93 -35.27
N VAL A 397 51.94 -38.00 -35.93
CA VAL A 397 50.62 -38.27 -36.55
C VAL A 397 50.71 -39.13 -37.81
N LYS A 398 51.84 -39.13 -38.46
CA LYS A 398 52.10 -40.05 -39.63
C LYS A 398 52.13 -41.58 -39.28
N LYS A 399 52.05 -41.89 -37.98
CA LYS A 399 52.04 -43.29 -37.49
C LYS A 399 50.65 -43.82 -37.13
N LEU A 400 49.61 -43.05 -37.32
CA LEU A 400 48.26 -43.40 -36.83
C LEU A 400 47.19 -43.45 -37.93
N GLU A 401 47.56 -43.87 -39.12
CA GLU A 401 46.67 -44.06 -40.26
C GLU A 401 45.60 -45.22 -40.15
N PRO A 402 45.53 -46.05 -39.09
CA PRO A 402 44.45 -47.05 -38.99
C PRO A 402 43.20 -46.67 -38.27
N ILE A 403 42.99 -45.38 -37.90
CA ILE A 403 41.82 -44.95 -37.04
C ILE A 403 40.62 -44.50 -37.88
N GLU A 404 40.73 -44.41 -39.18
CA GLU A 404 39.66 -43.94 -40.08
C GLU A 404 38.40 -44.84 -40.07
N ASN A 405 38.55 -46.13 -39.73
CA ASN A 405 37.40 -47.03 -39.63
C ASN A 405 36.52 -46.86 -38.35
N ILE A 406 37.07 -46.32 -37.31
CA ILE A 406 36.30 -46.11 -36.03
C ILE A 406 35.41 -44.90 -36.13
N VAL A 407 35.74 -43.91 -36.97
CA VAL A 407 34.97 -42.67 -37.13
C VAL A 407 33.67 -42.89 -37.92
N ASN A 408 33.64 -43.84 -38.80
CA ASN A 408 32.45 -44.16 -39.59
C ASN A 408 31.36 -44.89 -38.79
N GLU A 409 31.68 -45.63 -37.75
CA GLU A 409 30.69 -46.22 -36.83
C GLU A 409 30.05 -45.19 -35.93
N TYR A 410 30.75 -44.09 -35.59
CA TYR A 410 30.20 -43.05 -34.77
C TYR A 410 29.11 -42.21 -35.48
N TYR A 411 29.20 -42.05 -36.80
CA TYR A 411 28.21 -41.28 -37.56
C TYR A 411 26.91 -42.04 -37.80
N GLN A 412 26.91 -43.36 -37.80
CA GLN A 412 25.67 -44.16 -37.91
C GLN A 412 24.84 -44.14 -36.63
N ALA A 413 25.45 -44.00 -35.45
CA ALA A 413 24.70 -43.87 -34.18
C ALA A 413 24.04 -42.50 -33.96
N LYS A 414 24.40 -41.49 -34.75
CA LYS A 414 23.88 -40.13 -34.62
C LYS A 414 22.51 -39.91 -35.28
N ASP A 415 22.17 -40.75 -36.25
CA ASP A 415 20.88 -40.63 -36.97
C ASP A 415 19.69 -41.24 -36.21
N GLU A 416 19.94 -42.12 -35.21
CA GLU A 416 18.86 -42.69 -34.38
C GLU A 416 18.32 -41.72 -33.31
N ASN A 417 18.92 -40.54 -33.12
CA ASN A 417 18.52 -39.59 -32.09
C ASN A 417 17.49 -38.55 -32.57
N THR A 418 16.99 -38.69 -33.80
CA THR A 418 15.98 -37.73 -34.36
C THR A 418 14.56 -38.03 -33.88
N ASP A 419 14.31 -39.27 -33.41
CA ASP A 419 12.97 -39.70 -32.96
C ASP A 419 12.59 -39.18 -31.55
N VAL A 420 13.56 -38.75 -30.74
CA VAL A 420 13.28 -38.21 -29.40
C VAL A 420 12.77 -36.77 -29.45
N LYS A 421 13.04 -36.03 -30.54
CA LYS A 421 12.52 -34.65 -30.71
C LYS A 421 11.04 -34.60 -31.06
N THR A 422 10.52 -35.65 -31.68
CA THR A 422 9.11 -35.70 -32.08
C THR A 422 8.18 -35.96 -30.89
N PHE A 423 8.66 -36.65 -29.86
CA PHE A 423 7.88 -36.91 -28.63
C PHE A 423 7.70 -35.69 -27.75
N LYS A 424 8.64 -34.75 -27.80
CA LYS A 424 8.58 -33.49 -26.99
C LYS A 424 7.57 -32.48 -27.52
N THR A 425 7.19 -32.57 -28.78
CA THR A 425 6.23 -31.65 -29.44
C THR A 425 4.77 -32.09 -29.24
N GLN A 426 4.54 -33.34 -28.84
CA GLN A 426 3.18 -33.86 -28.59
C GLN A 426 2.72 -33.73 -27.12
N ALA A 427 3.60 -33.32 -26.21
CA ALA A 427 3.30 -33.14 -24.79
C ALA A 427 3.15 -31.66 -24.39
N SER A 428 2.72 -30.77 -25.30
CA SER A 428 2.36 -29.40 -24.93
C SER A 428 0.99 -29.41 -24.22
N ASN A 429 0.99 -28.96 -23.00
CA ASN A 429 -0.14 -28.93 -22.09
C ASN A 429 -1.31 -28.07 -22.64
N ASN A 430 -2.52 -28.59 -22.58
CA ASN A 430 -3.77 -27.89 -22.92
C ASN A 430 -4.07 -26.65 -22.00
N ASN A 431 -3.23 -26.37 -21.00
CA ASN A 431 -3.43 -25.25 -20.08
C ASN A 431 -3.15 -23.87 -20.67
N ASP A 432 -2.26 -23.76 -21.64
CA ASP A 432 -1.91 -22.46 -22.26
C ASP A 432 -3.06 -21.87 -23.09
N SER A 433 -3.90 -22.73 -23.64
CA SER A 433 -5.07 -22.29 -24.42
C SER A 433 -6.22 -21.80 -23.52
N VAL A 434 -6.37 -22.37 -22.34
CA VAL A 434 -7.39 -21.93 -21.36
C VAL A 434 -7.03 -20.58 -20.75
N ASP A 435 -5.77 -20.35 -20.41
CA ASP A 435 -5.30 -19.07 -19.86
C ASP A 435 -5.50 -17.92 -20.85
N THR A 436 -5.18 -18.17 -22.12
CA THR A 436 -5.42 -17.21 -23.21
C THR A 436 -6.90 -16.90 -23.40
N PHE A 437 -7.77 -17.89 -23.29
CA PHE A 437 -9.22 -17.70 -23.38
C PHE A 437 -9.74 -16.87 -22.22
N VAL A 438 -9.33 -17.15 -20.97
CA VAL A 438 -9.75 -16.38 -19.78
C VAL A 438 -9.33 -14.93 -19.88
N SER A 439 -8.11 -14.65 -20.31
CA SER A 439 -7.61 -13.28 -20.50
C SER A 439 -8.40 -12.51 -21.58
N GLN A 440 -8.78 -13.17 -22.66
CA GLN A 440 -9.62 -12.57 -23.71
C GLN A 440 -11.06 -12.33 -23.22
N LEU A 441 -11.61 -13.24 -22.44
CA LEU A 441 -12.93 -13.09 -21.83
C LEU A 441 -12.95 -11.88 -20.88
N GLU A 442 -11.99 -11.78 -19.98
CA GLU A 442 -11.91 -10.65 -19.01
C GLU A 442 -11.90 -9.28 -19.67
N SER A 443 -11.25 -9.17 -20.83
CA SER A 443 -11.17 -7.90 -21.58
C SER A 443 -12.47 -7.51 -22.29
N LYS A 444 -13.42 -8.44 -22.42
CA LYS A 444 -14.62 -8.28 -23.26
C LYS A 444 -15.94 -8.37 -22.49
N VAL A 445 -15.92 -8.65 -21.17
CA VAL A 445 -17.16 -8.65 -20.38
C VAL A 445 -17.69 -7.21 -20.21
N PRO A 446 -18.96 -6.94 -20.56
CA PRO A 446 -19.56 -5.63 -20.31
C PRO A 446 -19.56 -5.28 -18.82
N SER A 447 -19.38 -4.00 -18.49
CA SER A 447 -19.24 -3.51 -17.11
C SER A 447 -20.46 -3.76 -16.21
N ASP A 448 -21.61 -4.04 -16.81
CA ASP A 448 -22.89 -4.30 -16.16
C ASP A 448 -23.30 -5.79 -16.17
N VAL A 449 -22.33 -6.66 -16.51
CA VAL A 449 -22.45 -8.12 -16.45
C VAL A 449 -21.45 -8.68 -15.44
N VAL A 450 -21.90 -9.52 -14.53
CA VAL A 450 -21.06 -10.19 -13.52
C VAL A 450 -21.08 -11.69 -13.77
N ILE A 451 -19.93 -12.27 -14.05
CA ILE A 451 -19.74 -13.72 -14.13
C ILE A 451 -19.55 -14.28 -12.73
N THR A 452 -20.41 -15.19 -12.33
CA THR A 452 -20.38 -15.81 -10.99
C THR A 452 -19.65 -17.15 -10.98
N SER A 453 -19.69 -17.87 -12.09
CA SER A 453 -18.96 -19.13 -12.23
C SER A 453 -18.61 -19.43 -13.67
N MET A 454 -17.50 -20.11 -13.88
CA MET A 454 -17.08 -20.65 -15.16
C MET A 454 -16.48 -22.05 -14.95
N SER A 455 -16.85 -22.97 -15.82
CA SER A 455 -16.23 -24.30 -15.86
C SER A 455 -15.83 -24.66 -17.29
N VAL A 456 -14.67 -25.32 -17.42
CA VAL A 456 -14.13 -25.74 -18.71
C VAL A 456 -13.98 -27.26 -18.68
N THR A 457 -14.60 -27.96 -19.62
CA THR A 457 -14.54 -29.42 -19.72
C THR A 457 -14.47 -29.84 -21.19
N SER A 458 -13.36 -30.45 -21.57
CA SER A 458 -13.17 -31.04 -22.92
C SER A 458 -13.52 -30.10 -24.08
N GLY A 459 -13.07 -28.83 -24.02
CA GLY A 459 -13.29 -27.83 -25.08
C GLY A 459 -14.64 -27.13 -25.02
N ASN A 460 -15.48 -27.45 -24.03
CA ASN A 460 -16.72 -26.72 -23.76
C ASN A 460 -16.56 -25.85 -22.51
N VAL A 461 -17.06 -24.63 -22.59
CA VAL A 461 -17.06 -23.66 -21.48
C VAL A 461 -18.50 -23.40 -21.09
N ALA A 462 -18.83 -23.54 -19.82
CA ALA A 462 -20.09 -23.13 -19.25
C ALA A 462 -19.86 -21.90 -18.35
N ILE A 463 -20.60 -20.84 -18.58
CA ILE A 463 -20.50 -19.56 -17.86
C ILE A 463 -21.87 -19.23 -17.27
N SER A 464 -21.91 -18.91 -15.96
CA SER A 464 -23.12 -18.39 -15.32
C SER A 464 -22.85 -17.03 -14.69
N GLY A 465 -23.85 -16.17 -14.67
CA GLY A 465 -23.70 -14.82 -14.19
C GLY A 465 -25.00 -14.05 -14.07
N THR A 466 -24.87 -12.76 -13.80
CA THR A 466 -25.97 -11.81 -13.74
C THR A 466 -25.72 -10.63 -14.65
N ALA A 467 -26.76 -10.09 -15.27
CA ALA A 467 -26.71 -8.90 -16.12
C ALA A 467 -27.79 -7.90 -15.68
N SER A 468 -27.55 -6.63 -15.89
CA SER A 468 -28.52 -5.58 -15.54
C SER A 468 -29.70 -5.53 -16.52
N SER A 469 -29.56 -6.10 -17.73
CA SER A 469 -30.58 -6.13 -18.74
C SER A 469 -30.36 -7.24 -19.78
N LYS A 470 -31.41 -7.56 -20.55
CA LYS A 470 -31.28 -8.47 -21.69
C LYS A 470 -30.35 -7.94 -22.78
N SER A 471 -30.25 -6.62 -22.91
CA SER A 471 -29.34 -5.97 -23.84
C SER A 471 -27.89 -6.22 -23.45
N SER A 472 -27.56 -6.15 -22.15
CA SER A 472 -26.24 -6.42 -21.60
C SER A 472 -25.84 -7.88 -21.79
N LEU A 473 -26.76 -8.82 -21.58
CA LEU A 473 -26.56 -10.24 -21.88
C LEU A 473 -26.32 -10.46 -23.38
N GLY A 474 -27.14 -9.82 -24.25
CA GLY A 474 -26.94 -9.86 -25.69
C GLY A 474 -25.59 -9.33 -26.14
N MET A 475 -25.08 -8.25 -25.48
CA MET A 475 -23.77 -7.70 -25.75
C MET A 475 -22.66 -8.70 -25.33
N LEU A 476 -22.80 -9.34 -24.18
CA LEU A 476 -21.87 -10.40 -23.77
C LEU A 476 -21.79 -11.53 -24.79
N VAL A 477 -22.94 -12.01 -25.30
CA VAL A 477 -22.99 -13.06 -26.30
C VAL A 477 -22.26 -12.64 -27.59
N LEU A 478 -22.50 -11.42 -28.07
CA LEU A 478 -21.82 -10.87 -29.26
C LEU A 478 -20.32 -10.73 -29.07
N GLN A 479 -19.92 -10.30 -27.86
CA GLN A 479 -18.50 -10.18 -27.53
C GLN A 479 -17.79 -11.55 -27.42
N LEU A 480 -18.46 -12.55 -26.87
CA LEU A 480 -17.96 -13.92 -26.89
C LEU A 480 -17.82 -14.48 -28.31
N GLN A 481 -18.81 -14.23 -29.18
CA GLN A 481 -18.76 -14.61 -30.59
C GLN A 481 -17.64 -13.89 -31.36
N SER A 482 -17.21 -12.72 -30.90
CA SER A 482 -16.10 -11.98 -31.51
C SER A 482 -14.71 -12.56 -31.18
N ILE A 483 -14.62 -13.52 -30.27
CA ILE A 483 -13.36 -14.22 -29.94
C ILE A 483 -13.12 -15.30 -31.01
N PRO A 484 -12.03 -15.25 -31.79
CA PRO A 484 -11.83 -16.14 -32.95
C PRO A 484 -11.81 -17.63 -32.65
N THR A 485 -11.54 -17.98 -31.38
CA THR A 485 -11.44 -19.38 -30.91
C THR A 485 -12.75 -19.89 -30.31
N VAL A 486 -13.77 -19.04 -30.20
CA VAL A 486 -15.07 -19.37 -29.59
C VAL A 486 -16.11 -19.62 -30.68
N SER A 487 -16.86 -20.68 -30.50
CA SER A 487 -17.97 -21.07 -31.38
C SER A 487 -19.17 -21.59 -30.56
N ASN A 488 -20.32 -21.68 -31.17
CA ASN A 488 -21.54 -22.24 -30.59
C ASN A 488 -21.92 -21.59 -29.24
N VAL A 489 -21.94 -20.25 -29.16
CA VAL A 489 -22.41 -19.54 -27.97
C VAL A 489 -23.92 -19.66 -27.85
N VAL A 490 -24.40 -20.35 -26.83
CA VAL A 490 -25.82 -20.60 -26.57
C VAL A 490 -26.17 -20.18 -25.14
N VAL A 491 -27.20 -19.35 -25.00
CA VAL A 491 -27.79 -19.07 -23.69
C VAL A 491 -28.72 -20.22 -23.32
N SER A 492 -28.37 -20.98 -22.29
CA SER A 492 -29.10 -22.20 -21.89
C SER A 492 -30.26 -21.88 -20.96
N ASN A 493 -30.14 -20.82 -20.17
CA ASN A 493 -31.17 -20.38 -19.24
C ASN A 493 -31.04 -18.88 -18.98
N GLU A 494 -32.18 -18.20 -18.85
CA GLU A 494 -32.27 -16.81 -18.38
C GLU A 494 -33.43 -16.68 -17.41
N THR A 495 -33.24 -16.02 -16.28
CA THR A 495 -34.27 -15.77 -15.27
C THR A 495 -34.19 -14.33 -14.81
N GLU A 496 -35.30 -13.63 -14.94
CA GLU A 496 -35.42 -12.24 -14.49
C GLU A 496 -35.88 -12.22 -13.02
N ASN A 497 -35.06 -11.66 -12.17
CA ASN A 497 -35.36 -11.45 -10.76
C ASN A 497 -35.54 -9.96 -10.48
N ARG A 498 -36.54 -9.60 -9.70
CA ARG A 498 -36.73 -8.24 -9.20
C ARG A 498 -36.39 -8.23 -7.72
N ASP A 499 -35.53 -7.30 -7.35
CA ASP A 499 -35.26 -7.04 -5.95
C ASP A 499 -36.38 -6.22 -5.29
N ASN A 500 -36.32 -6.08 -3.97
CA ASN A 500 -37.31 -5.33 -3.19
C ASN A 500 -37.33 -3.82 -3.49
N THR A 501 -36.39 -3.32 -4.30
CA THR A 501 -36.29 -1.92 -4.74
C THR A 501 -36.82 -1.70 -6.15
N GLY A 502 -37.28 -2.78 -6.82
CA GLY A 502 -37.81 -2.75 -8.19
C GLY A 502 -36.74 -2.85 -9.27
N THR A 503 -35.48 -3.01 -8.91
CA THR A 503 -34.37 -3.17 -9.87
C THR A 503 -34.40 -4.57 -10.46
N ILE A 504 -34.36 -4.65 -11.79
CA ILE A 504 -34.38 -5.91 -12.53
C ILE A 504 -32.93 -6.41 -12.64
N GLN A 505 -32.69 -7.64 -12.21
CA GLN A 505 -31.45 -8.36 -12.44
C GLN A 505 -31.73 -9.67 -13.18
N LEU A 506 -31.02 -9.88 -14.27
CA LEU A 506 -31.16 -11.06 -15.11
C LEU A 506 -30.06 -12.07 -14.75
N SER A 507 -30.44 -13.20 -14.20
CA SER A 507 -29.52 -14.34 -14.03
C SER A 507 -29.48 -15.15 -15.30
N PHE A 508 -28.30 -15.55 -15.75
CA PHE A 508 -28.12 -16.32 -16.97
C PHE A 508 -27.14 -17.46 -16.82
N SER A 509 -27.31 -18.46 -17.68
CA SER A 509 -26.31 -19.49 -17.95
C SER A 509 -26.13 -19.62 -19.46
N LEU A 510 -24.90 -19.61 -19.90
CA LEU A 510 -24.54 -19.81 -21.30
C LEU A 510 -23.45 -20.88 -21.45
N SER A 511 -23.40 -21.48 -22.60
CA SER A 511 -22.34 -22.42 -22.96
C SER A 511 -21.76 -22.06 -24.31
N CYS A 512 -20.46 -22.27 -24.48
CA CYS A 512 -19.77 -22.12 -25.75
C CYS A 512 -18.69 -23.18 -25.89
N SER A 513 -18.28 -23.43 -27.12
CA SER A 513 -17.15 -24.31 -27.41
C SER A 513 -15.96 -23.48 -27.82
N PHE A 514 -14.76 -23.85 -27.36
CA PHE A 514 -13.54 -23.21 -27.83
C PHE A 514 -12.58 -24.24 -28.44
N GLY A 515 -11.92 -23.87 -29.54
CA GLY A 515 -11.00 -24.72 -30.27
C GLY A 515 -9.54 -24.27 -30.12
N ASP A 516 -8.60 -25.16 -30.48
CA ASP A 516 -7.17 -24.89 -30.42
C ASP A 516 -6.76 -23.79 -31.43
N ILE A 517 -6.01 -22.79 -30.97
CA ILE A 517 -5.52 -21.65 -31.77
C ILE A 517 -4.68 -22.08 -32.98
N LYS A 518 -4.07 -23.26 -32.94
CA LYS A 518 -3.24 -23.79 -34.04
C LYS A 518 -4.02 -24.16 -35.30
N GLY A 519 -5.31 -24.43 -35.20
CA GLY A 519 -6.16 -24.74 -36.36
C GLY A 519 -6.67 -23.54 -37.13
N ALA A 520 -6.87 -22.38 -36.46
CA ALA A 520 -7.48 -21.20 -37.05
C ALA A 520 -6.51 -20.37 -37.92
N LEU A 521 -5.20 -20.46 -37.71
CA LEU A 521 -4.19 -19.72 -38.47
C LEU A 521 -3.75 -20.40 -39.76
N GLN A 522 -4.12 -21.66 -40.00
CA GLN A 522 -3.81 -22.39 -41.26
C GLN A 522 -4.94 -22.39 -42.32
N GLY A 523 -6.11 -21.84 -41.97
CA GLY A 523 -7.29 -21.76 -42.85
C GLY A 523 -7.43 -20.52 -43.74
N GLY A 524 -6.47 -19.60 -43.74
CA GLY A 524 -6.55 -18.30 -44.41
C GLY A 524 -5.73 -18.16 -45.69
N ASN A 525 -5.54 -19.22 -46.49
CA ASN A 525 -5.00 -19.14 -47.86
C ASN A 525 -5.67 -20.18 -48.74
N LYS A 526 -6.79 -19.84 -49.29
CA LYS A 526 -7.27 -20.28 -50.62
C LYS A 526 -8.09 -19.15 -51.24
#